data_b729d2f1879a3a30e0d49a83f285f59d
#
_entry.id   b729d2f1879a3a30e0d49a83f285f59d
#
_cell.length_a   1.000
_cell.length_b   1.000
_cell.length_c   1.000
_cell.angle_alpha   90.00
_cell.angle_beta   90.00
_cell.angle_gamma   90.00
#
_symmetry.space_group_name_H-M   'P 1'
#
loop_
_entity.id
_entity.type
_entity.pdbx_description
1 polymer ?
#
loop_
_entity_poly.entity_id
_entity_poly.type
_entity_poly.pdbx_seq_one_letter_code
_entity_poly.pdbx_strand_id
1 'polypeptide(L)'
;MINIAHSHILLDACCVLNFCASGSVLAILKTIPAQVAVTQVVQERELKTLQRLENEENEGATQFEEAIAQGLLSVVDFKSEEEAETFVNYVFELGDDGESATCAIAIHRGWAIATDDKKAISFFQRQAPHLQILSTPEIIKHWSEQSGLDSSALCDALNAIRVKGCYVPPKNHPLRGWWEAASTDVDQRNP
;
A
#
# COMPACT_ATOMS: atom_id res chain seq x y z
N MET A 1 -12.07 11.55 -3.67
CA MET A 1 -10.80 11.58 -4.43
C MET A 1 -9.66 11.93 -3.48
N ILE A 2 -8.56 11.16 -3.50
CA ILE A 2 -7.33 11.55 -2.80
C ILE A 2 -6.62 12.66 -3.58
N ASN A 3 -5.96 13.54 -2.83
CA ASN A 3 -5.06 14.53 -3.38
C ASN A 3 -3.68 14.28 -2.77
N ILE A 4 -2.67 14.06 -3.58
CA ILE A 4 -1.29 13.87 -3.12
C ILE A 4 -0.51 15.12 -3.50
N ALA A 5 -0.08 15.87 -2.47
CA ALA A 5 0.68 17.11 -2.65
C ALA A 5 2.16 16.86 -2.99
N HIS A 6 2.59 15.61 -2.94
CA HIS A 6 3.97 15.18 -3.16
C HIS A 6 4.12 14.57 -4.55
N SER A 7 5.33 14.67 -5.14
CA SER A 7 5.64 14.09 -6.45
C SER A 7 5.62 12.56 -6.46
N HIS A 8 5.91 11.95 -5.32
CA HIS A 8 5.99 10.50 -5.15
C HIS A 8 5.25 10.04 -3.90
N ILE A 9 4.85 8.78 -3.93
CA ILE A 9 4.35 8.04 -2.78
C ILE A 9 5.10 6.71 -2.67
N LEU A 10 5.67 6.42 -1.50
CA LEU A 10 6.27 5.13 -1.18
C LEU A 10 5.21 4.20 -0.57
N LEU A 11 5.07 3.03 -1.13
CA LEU A 11 4.22 1.98 -0.58
C LEU A 11 5.03 1.15 0.42
N ASP A 12 4.48 1.02 1.61
CA ASP A 12 4.94 0.03 2.59
C ASP A 12 4.43 -1.37 2.23
N ALA A 13 5.08 -2.40 2.76
CA ALA A 13 4.79 -3.81 2.55
C ALA A 13 3.31 -4.17 2.73
N CYS A 14 2.68 -3.68 3.79
CA CYS A 14 1.28 -3.93 4.08
C CYS A 14 0.34 -3.45 2.97
N CYS A 15 0.60 -2.29 2.37
CA CYS A 15 -0.18 -1.78 1.24
C CYS A 15 0.06 -2.59 -0.02
N VAL A 16 1.32 -2.96 -0.32
CA VAL A 16 1.67 -3.82 -1.46
C VAL A 16 0.91 -5.15 -1.38
N LEU A 17 0.96 -5.82 -0.23
CA LEU A 17 0.27 -7.10 -0.01
C LEU A 17 -1.25 -6.97 -0.17
N ASN A 18 -1.85 -5.89 0.36
CA ASN A 18 -3.27 -5.64 0.22
C ASN A 18 -3.68 -5.41 -1.24
N PHE A 19 -2.87 -4.69 -2.02
CA PHE A 19 -3.15 -4.46 -3.44
C PHE A 19 -2.99 -5.76 -4.24
N CYS A 20 -1.96 -6.56 -3.97
CA CYS A 20 -1.80 -7.89 -4.56
C CYS A 20 -2.99 -8.79 -4.22
N ALA A 21 -3.41 -8.81 -2.96
CA ALA A 21 -4.56 -9.60 -2.51
C ALA A 21 -5.86 -9.23 -3.22
N SER A 22 -6.04 -7.96 -3.61
CA SER A 22 -7.22 -7.50 -4.36
C SER A 22 -7.32 -8.07 -5.78
N GLY A 23 -6.21 -8.58 -6.34
CA GLY A 23 -6.11 -8.99 -7.74
C GLY A 23 -6.12 -7.83 -8.76
N SER A 24 -5.95 -6.57 -8.31
CA SER A 24 -6.14 -5.37 -9.15
C SER A 24 -4.99 -4.37 -9.06
N VAL A 25 -3.78 -4.83 -8.75
CA VAL A 25 -2.58 -3.97 -8.54
C VAL A 25 -2.43 -2.93 -9.65
N LEU A 26 -2.40 -3.37 -10.92
CA LEU A 26 -2.16 -2.48 -12.06
C LEU A 26 -3.24 -1.38 -12.17
N ALA A 27 -4.51 -1.76 -11.94
CA ALA A 27 -5.63 -0.83 -12.00
C ALA A 27 -5.57 0.19 -10.85
N ILE A 28 -5.22 -0.26 -9.63
CA ILE A 28 -5.06 0.61 -8.46
C ILE A 28 -3.94 1.63 -8.71
N LEU A 29 -2.75 1.15 -9.10
CA LEU A 29 -1.57 2.01 -9.29
C LEU A 29 -1.79 3.08 -10.36
N LYS A 30 -2.50 2.76 -11.44
CA LYS A 30 -2.85 3.71 -12.52
C LYS A 30 -3.69 4.90 -12.06
N THR A 31 -4.42 4.78 -10.96
CA THR A 31 -5.28 5.86 -10.46
C THR A 31 -4.58 6.78 -9.47
N ILE A 32 -3.45 6.39 -8.92
CA ILE A 32 -2.72 7.20 -7.93
C ILE A 32 -2.12 8.43 -8.61
N PRO A 33 -2.48 9.67 -8.16
CA PRO A 33 -2.03 10.90 -8.82
C PRO A 33 -0.62 11.32 -8.37
N ALA A 34 0.32 10.38 -8.31
CA ALA A 34 1.73 10.58 -7.98
C ALA A 34 2.56 9.43 -8.56
N GLN A 35 3.87 9.59 -8.66
CA GLN A 35 4.74 8.47 -8.99
C GLN A 35 4.79 7.49 -7.83
N VAL A 36 4.48 6.22 -8.10
CA VAL A 36 4.44 5.19 -7.06
C VAL A 36 5.76 4.46 -7.00
N ALA A 37 6.28 4.26 -5.80
CA ALA A 37 7.52 3.56 -5.58
C ALA A 37 7.43 2.60 -4.38
N VAL A 38 8.32 1.62 -4.37
CA VAL A 38 8.66 0.79 -3.20
C VAL A 38 10.15 0.85 -2.96
N THR A 39 10.58 0.61 -1.74
CA THR A 39 12.00 0.44 -1.47
C THR A 39 12.49 -0.93 -1.94
N GLN A 40 13.78 -1.04 -2.27
CA GLN A 40 14.38 -2.34 -2.60
C GLN A 40 14.20 -3.34 -1.45
N VAL A 41 14.28 -2.88 -0.21
CA VAL A 41 14.05 -3.72 1.00
C VAL A 41 12.65 -4.33 0.99
N VAL A 42 11.62 -3.52 0.70
CA VAL A 42 10.22 -4.00 0.60
C VAL A 42 10.08 -4.96 -0.58
N GLN A 43 10.62 -4.61 -1.75
CA GLN A 43 10.56 -5.49 -2.93
C GLN A 43 11.16 -6.87 -2.66
N GLU A 44 12.37 -6.93 -2.11
CA GLU A 44 13.07 -8.21 -1.88
C GLU A 44 12.35 -9.09 -0.86
N ARG A 45 11.71 -8.49 0.15
CA ARG A 45 10.96 -9.22 1.17
C ARG A 45 9.61 -9.68 0.66
N GLU A 46 8.85 -8.79 0.04
CA GLU A 46 7.47 -9.08 -0.33
C GLU A 46 7.35 -9.97 -1.57
N LEU A 47 8.25 -9.87 -2.53
CA LEU A 47 8.33 -10.87 -3.58
C LEU A 47 8.55 -12.28 -3.01
N LYS A 48 9.46 -12.42 -2.02
CA LYS A 48 9.67 -13.71 -1.36
C LYS A 48 8.45 -14.18 -0.58
N THR A 49 7.74 -13.25 0.07
CA THR A 49 6.51 -13.54 0.82
C THR A 49 5.41 -13.97 -0.14
N LEU A 50 5.16 -13.21 -1.20
CA LEU A 50 4.18 -13.54 -2.23
C LEU A 50 4.49 -14.89 -2.89
N GLN A 51 5.74 -15.14 -3.24
CA GLN A 51 6.18 -16.43 -3.83
C GLN A 51 6.05 -17.63 -2.89
N ARG A 52 6.10 -17.43 -1.58
CA ARG A 52 5.93 -18.51 -0.57
C ARG A 52 4.47 -18.80 -0.24
N LEU A 53 3.60 -17.82 -0.33
CA LEU A 53 2.17 -17.96 -0.02
C LEU A 53 1.39 -18.65 -1.15
N GLU A 54 2.06 -19.00 -2.24
CA GLU A 54 1.42 -19.46 -3.46
C GLU A 54 1.39 -20.98 -3.58
N ASN A 55 0.16 -21.46 -3.65
CA ASN A 55 -0.20 -22.70 -4.34
C ASN A 55 -0.62 -22.32 -5.77
N GLU A 56 0.14 -22.79 -6.76
CA GLU A 56 -0.15 -22.93 -8.20
C GLU A 56 -0.63 -21.72 -9.04
N GLU A 57 -1.15 -20.63 -8.45
CA GLU A 57 -1.57 -19.43 -9.18
C GLU A 57 -0.95 -18.16 -8.55
N ASN A 58 0.30 -17.89 -8.92
CA ASN A 58 1.11 -16.76 -8.42
C ASN A 58 0.66 -15.38 -9.01
N GLU A 59 -0.63 -15.09 -8.96
CA GLU A 59 -1.20 -13.91 -9.59
C GLU A 59 -0.68 -12.61 -8.95
N GLY A 60 -0.51 -12.60 -7.63
CA GLY A 60 -0.07 -11.41 -6.90
C GLY A 60 1.37 -11.01 -7.21
N ALA A 61 2.32 -11.96 -7.20
CA ALA A 61 3.71 -11.70 -7.55
C ALA A 61 3.85 -11.34 -9.03
N THR A 62 3.13 -12.02 -9.91
CA THR A 62 3.10 -11.71 -11.34
C THR A 62 2.63 -10.27 -11.59
N GLN A 63 1.53 -9.84 -10.97
CA GLN A 63 1.02 -8.47 -11.10
C GLN A 63 2.00 -7.43 -10.52
N PHE A 64 2.68 -7.75 -9.43
CA PHE A 64 3.68 -6.87 -8.85
C PHE A 64 4.89 -6.68 -9.80
N GLU A 65 5.42 -7.78 -10.35
CA GLU A 65 6.50 -7.73 -11.33
C GLU A 65 6.07 -7.00 -12.62
N GLU A 66 4.84 -7.22 -13.07
CA GLU A 66 4.28 -6.54 -14.23
C GLU A 66 4.12 -5.04 -13.98
N ALA A 67 3.75 -4.62 -12.78
CA ALA A 67 3.67 -3.20 -12.41
C ALA A 67 5.03 -2.51 -12.53
N ILE A 68 6.10 -3.20 -12.13
CA ILE A 68 7.48 -2.70 -12.28
C ILE A 68 7.85 -2.66 -13.77
N ALA A 69 7.59 -3.71 -14.52
CA ALA A 69 7.92 -3.80 -15.94
C ALA A 69 7.19 -2.73 -16.79
N GLN A 70 5.95 -2.39 -16.41
CA GLN A 70 5.17 -1.32 -17.06
C GLN A 70 5.53 0.10 -16.58
N GLY A 71 6.44 0.25 -15.61
CA GLY A 71 6.82 1.55 -15.04
C GLY A 71 5.73 2.20 -14.18
N LEU A 72 4.72 1.43 -13.75
CA LEU A 72 3.67 1.89 -12.83
C LEU A 72 4.17 1.92 -11.38
N LEU A 73 5.16 1.11 -11.08
CA LEU A 73 5.81 0.99 -9.78
C LEU A 73 7.32 1.06 -9.96
N SER A 74 7.98 2.01 -9.35
CA SER A 74 9.43 2.11 -9.35
C SER A 74 10.04 1.49 -8.09
N VAL A 75 11.20 0.86 -8.24
CA VAL A 75 11.98 0.38 -7.11
C VAL A 75 13.08 1.39 -6.82
N VAL A 76 13.19 1.80 -5.57
CA VAL A 76 14.18 2.80 -5.13
C VAL A 76 15.04 2.24 -4.01
N ASP A 77 16.30 2.64 -4.03
CA ASP A 77 17.28 2.33 -3.00
C ASP A 77 17.84 3.61 -2.40
N PHE A 78 18.62 3.49 -1.33
CA PHE A 78 19.33 4.62 -0.70
C PHE A 78 20.25 5.31 -1.70
N LYS A 79 20.19 6.64 -1.75
CA LYS A 79 20.99 7.47 -2.66
C LYS A 79 22.13 8.20 -1.94
N SER A 80 22.10 8.24 -0.62
CA SER A 80 23.11 8.92 0.17
C SER A 80 23.42 8.13 1.44
N GLU A 81 24.56 8.45 2.04
CA GLU A 81 24.99 7.88 3.32
C GLU A 81 24.03 8.30 4.45
N GLU A 82 23.50 9.52 4.39
CA GLU A 82 22.55 10.03 5.37
C GLU A 82 21.22 9.25 5.34
N GLU A 83 20.73 8.86 4.15
CA GLU A 83 19.55 7.97 4.05
C GLU A 83 19.82 6.62 4.71
N ALA A 84 20.99 6.03 4.45
CA ALA A 84 21.39 4.74 5.01
C ALA A 84 21.59 4.81 6.54
N GLU A 85 22.23 5.85 7.05
CA GLU A 85 22.39 6.06 8.49
C GLU A 85 21.02 6.24 9.18
N THR A 86 20.13 7.02 8.56
CA THR A 86 18.78 7.23 9.06
C THR A 86 18.00 5.92 9.10
N PHE A 87 18.11 5.09 8.08
CA PHE A 87 17.54 3.75 8.05
C PHE A 87 18.01 2.91 9.23
N VAL A 88 19.33 2.84 9.47
CA VAL A 88 19.87 2.06 10.60
C VAL A 88 19.30 2.55 11.94
N ASN A 89 19.21 3.86 12.15
CA ASN A 89 18.63 4.43 13.36
C ASN A 89 17.14 4.06 13.51
N TYR A 90 16.37 4.07 12.40
CA TYR A 90 14.96 3.76 12.43
C TYR A 90 14.69 2.28 12.66
N VAL A 91 15.56 1.37 12.22
CA VAL A 91 15.47 -0.06 12.55
C VAL A 91 15.48 -0.29 14.07
N PHE A 92 16.28 0.46 14.83
CA PHE A 92 16.28 0.35 16.30
C PHE A 92 14.95 0.80 16.93
N GLU A 93 14.25 1.77 16.34
CA GLU A 93 12.97 2.26 16.87
C GLU A 93 11.78 1.46 16.36
N LEU A 94 11.73 1.17 15.07
CA LEU A 94 10.62 0.48 14.43
C LEU A 94 10.70 -1.05 14.57
N GLY A 95 11.92 -1.61 14.50
CA GLY A 95 12.12 -3.05 14.58
C GLY A 95 11.74 -3.81 13.30
N ASP A 96 11.41 -3.07 12.23
CA ASP A 96 11.14 -3.61 10.90
C ASP A 96 11.94 -2.84 9.84
N ASP A 97 12.64 -3.59 8.96
CA ASP A 97 13.51 -2.99 7.96
C ASP A 97 12.71 -2.34 6.81
N GLY A 98 11.58 -2.94 6.41
CA GLY A 98 10.72 -2.40 5.34
C GLY A 98 10.13 -1.04 5.71
N GLU A 99 9.51 -0.96 6.90
CA GLU A 99 9.00 0.28 7.46
C GLU A 99 10.09 1.33 7.64
N SER A 100 11.26 0.91 8.17
CA SER A 100 12.40 1.79 8.41
C SER A 100 12.98 2.37 7.13
N ALA A 101 13.14 1.54 6.09
CA ALA A 101 13.62 1.99 4.79
C ALA A 101 12.62 2.95 4.12
N THR A 102 11.32 2.60 4.17
CA THR A 102 10.25 3.44 3.64
C THR A 102 10.22 4.80 4.32
N CYS A 103 10.27 4.85 5.65
CA CYS A 103 10.29 6.10 6.41
C CYS A 103 11.57 6.91 6.14
N ALA A 104 12.75 6.30 6.15
CA ALA A 104 14.01 7.00 5.93
C ALA A 104 14.04 7.68 4.55
N ILE A 105 13.76 6.93 3.49
CA ILE A 105 13.75 7.45 2.12
C ILE A 105 12.67 8.53 1.94
N ALA A 106 11.46 8.32 2.46
CA ALA A 106 10.37 9.28 2.32
C ALA A 106 10.70 10.62 2.98
N ILE A 107 11.28 10.59 4.19
CA ILE A 107 11.64 11.80 4.94
C ILE A 107 12.72 12.59 4.21
N HIS A 108 13.79 11.94 3.78
CA HIS A 108 14.88 12.62 3.09
C HIS A 108 14.49 13.20 1.74
N ARG A 109 13.56 12.53 1.02
CA ARG A 109 13.13 12.96 -0.31
C ARG A 109 11.87 13.82 -0.31
N GLY A 110 11.24 14.03 0.84
CA GLY A 110 9.99 14.78 0.93
C GLY A 110 8.82 14.09 0.22
N TRP A 111 8.71 12.77 0.32
CA TRP A 111 7.70 11.96 -0.34
C TRP A 111 6.59 11.54 0.62
N ALA A 112 5.38 11.33 0.08
CA ALA A 112 4.31 10.71 0.84
C ALA A 112 4.59 9.24 1.10
N ILE A 113 3.94 8.65 2.09
CA ILE A 113 3.93 7.20 2.31
C ILE A 113 2.50 6.65 2.28
N ALA A 114 2.38 5.37 1.92
CA ALA A 114 1.16 4.60 2.13
C ALA A 114 1.48 3.45 3.08
N THR A 115 0.85 3.44 4.24
CA THR A 115 0.99 2.39 5.25
C THR A 115 -0.25 2.27 6.12
N ASP A 116 -0.55 1.06 6.57
CA ASP A 116 -1.61 0.76 7.53
C ASP A 116 -1.04 0.43 8.93
N ASP A 117 0.28 0.34 9.06
CA ASP A 117 0.92 0.03 10.33
C ASP A 117 0.86 1.22 11.29
N LYS A 118 0.29 1.00 12.47
CA LYS A 118 0.08 2.04 13.47
C LYS A 118 1.39 2.60 14.04
N LYS A 119 2.41 1.74 14.15
CA LYS A 119 3.70 2.14 14.70
C LYS A 119 4.43 3.01 13.69
N ALA A 120 4.45 2.59 12.42
CA ALA A 120 5.00 3.36 11.31
C ALA A 120 4.27 4.71 11.17
N ILE A 121 2.93 4.74 11.20
CA ILE A 121 2.13 5.97 11.15
C ILE A 121 2.53 6.92 12.28
N SER A 122 2.53 6.44 13.53
CA SER A 122 2.86 7.26 14.70
C SER A 122 4.29 7.77 14.65
N PHE A 123 5.20 6.94 14.18
CA PHE A 123 6.60 7.29 14.00
C PHE A 123 6.78 8.37 12.94
N PHE A 124 6.22 8.15 11.75
CA PHE A 124 6.36 9.06 10.62
C PHE A 124 5.73 10.43 10.92
N GLN A 125 4.57 10.46 11.61
CA GLN A 125 3.94 11.70 12.05
C GLN A 125 4.81 12.52 13.02
N ARG A 126 5.60 11.86 13.87
CA ARG A 126 6.53 12.55 14.77
C ARG A 126 7.76 13.08 14.03
N GLN A 127 8.32 12.29 13.11
CA GLN A 127 9.55 12.63 12.41
C GLN A 127 9.30 13.67 11.30
N ALA A 128 8.19 13.55 10.59
CA ALA A 128 7.88 14.37 9.43
C ALA A 128 6.39 14.76 9.36
N PRO A 129 5.88 15.56 10.31
CA PRO A 129 4.45 15.90 10.41
C PRO A 129 3.90 16.66 9.19
N HIS A 130 4.76 17.17 8.34
CA HIS A 130 4.41 17.88 7.11
C HIS A 130 4.24 16.96 5.89
N LEU A 131 4.64 15.70 6.00
CA LEU A 131 4.50 14.73 4.92
C LEU A 131 3.19 13.95 5.05
N GLN A 132 2.63 13.60 3.89
CA GLN A 132 1.34 12.93 3.82
C GLN A 132 1.47 11.43 4.04
N ILE A 133 0.52 10.91 4.80
CA ILE A 133 0.32 9.46 4.98
C ILE A 133 -1.03 9.09 4.39
N LEU A 134 -1.07 8.02 3.62
CA LEU A 134 -2.27 7.42 3.08
C LEU A 134 -2.41 5.98 3.59
N SER A 135 -3.64 5.53 3.72
CA SER A 135 -3.98 4.16 4.09
C SER A 135 -4.47 3.35 2.90
N THR A 136 -4.43 2.02 2.98
CA THR A 136 -5.06 1.13 1.99
C THR A 136 -6.51 1.53 1.71
N PRO A 137 -7.41 1.76 2.70
CA PRO A 137 -8.80 2.14 2.42
C PRO A 137 -8.95 3.44 1.62
N GLU A 138 -8.09 4.42 1.84
CA GLU A 138 -8.14 5.67 1.09
C GLU A 138 -7.79 5.46 -0.38
N ILE A 139 -6.74 4.67 -0.65
CA ILE A 139 -6.30 4.37 -2.01
C ILE A 139 -7.33 3.49 -2.72
N ILE A 140 -7.86 2.45 -2.09
CA ILE A 140 -8.89 1.57 -2.68
C ILE A 140 -10.18 2.34 -2.96
N LYS A 141 -10.61 3.22 -2.05
CA LYS A 141 -11.78 4.08 -2.28
C LYS A 141 -11.56 5.01 -3.46
N HIS A 142 -10.39 5.62 -3.56
CA HIS A 142 -10.03 6.47 -4.69
C HIS A 142 -10.06 5.69 -6.01
N TRP A 143 -9.44 4.51 -6.04
CA TRP A 143 -9.46 3.63 -7.20
C TRP A 143 -10.90 3.28 -7.63
N SER A 144 -11.76 2.87 -6.69
CA SER A 144 -13.15 2.52 -7.00
C SER A 144 -13.91 3.69 -7.62
N GLU A 145 -13.71 4.91 -7.11
CA GLU A 145 -14.33 6.13 -7.61
C GLU A 145 -13.80 6.54 -9.00
N GLN A 146 -12.48 6.43 -9.23
CA GLN A 146 -11.84 6.82 -10.50
C GLN A 146 -12.13 5.82 -11.62
N SER A 147 -12.20 4.54 -11.31
CA SER A 147 -12.44 3.48 -12.28
C SER A 147 -13.93 3.22 -12.54
N GLY A 148 -14.82 3.86 -11.78
CA GLY A 148 -16.26 3.64 -11.89
C GLY A 148 -16.64 2.18 -11.65
N LEU A 149 -15.97 1.53 -10.68
CA LEU A 149 -16.25 0.12 -10.36
C LEU A 149 -17.71 -0.08 -9.96
N ASP A 150 -18.32 -1.14 -10.45
CA ASP A 150 -19.59 -1.56 -9.92
C ASP A 150 -19.48 -2.14 -8.49
N SER A 151 -20.59 -2.22 -7.79
CA SER A 151 -20.63 -2.66 -6.40
C SER A 151 -20.12 -4.10 -6.23
N SER A 152 -20.34 -4.98 -7.21
CA SER A 152 -19.90 -6.39 -7.16
C SER A 152 -18.39 -6.49 -7.24
N ALA A 153 -17.76 -5.85 -8.24
CA ALA A 153 -16.31 -5.87 -8.41
C ALA A 153 -15.58 -5.25 -7.21
N LEU A 154 -16.14 -4.17 -6.64
CA LEU A 154 -15.58 -3.58 -5.43
C LEU A 154 -15.70 -4.53 -4.23
N CYS A 155 -16.87 -5.14 -4.04
CA CYS A 155 -17.09 -6.10 -2.96
C CYS A 155 -16.13 -7.29 -3.05
N ASP A 156 -15.93 -7.84 -4.25
CA ASP A 156 -15.01 -8.95 -4.49
C ASP A 156 -13.56 -8.57 -4.14
N ALA A 157 -13.11 -7.39 -4.57
CA ALA A 157 -11.78 -6.89 -4.24
C ALA A 157 -11.58 -6.70 -2.73
N LEU A 158 -12.57 -6.10 -2.02
CA LEU A 158 -12.50 -5.89 -0.58
C LEU A 158 -12.52 -7.22 0.19
N ASN A 159 -13.31 -8.20 -0.26
CA ASN A 159 -13.33 -9.54 0.33
C ASN A 159 -12.02 -10.29 0.07
N ALA A 160 -11.42 -10.14 -1.10
CA ALA A 160 -10.11 -10.71 -1.41
C ALA A 160 -9.02 -10.11 -0.50
N ILE A 161 -9.00 -8.80 -0.29
CA ILE A 161 -8.09 -8.15 0.67
C ILE A 161 -8.33 -8.69 2.09
N ARG A 162 -9.57 -8.85 2.51
CA ARG A 162 -9.91 -9.40 3.84
C ARG A 162 -9.40 -10.82 4.02
N VAL A 163 -9.56 -11.68 3.02
CA VAL A 163 -9.25 -13.12 3.13
C VAL A 163 -7.77 -13.39 2.84
N LYS A 164 -7.25 -12.90 1.73
CA LYS A 164 -5.86 -13.15 1.28
C LYS A 164 -4.87 -12.19 1.94
N GLY A 165 -5.21 -10.91 2.07
CA GLY A 165 -4.39 -9.89 2.72
C GLY A 165 -4.50 -9.89 4.26
N CYS A 166 -5.45 -10.65 4.82
CA CYS A 166 -5.77 -10.65 6.25
C CYS A 166 -6.00 -9.25 6.82
N TYR A 167 -6.53 -8.33 6.00
CA TYR A 167 -6.66 -6.93 6.35
C TYR A 167 -8.11 -6.46 6.39
N VAL A 168 -8.41 -5.71 7.43
CA VAL A 168 -9.66 -4.93 7.59
C VAL A 168 -9.30 -3.63 8.30
N PRO A 169 -9.80 -2.47 7.85
CA PRO A 169 -9.53 -1.21 8.51
C PRO A 169 -9.88 -1.26 10.01
N PRO A 170 -9.07 -0.67 10.88
CA PRO A 170 -9.36 -0.64 12.32
C PRO A 170 -10.68 0.10 12.61
N LYS A 171 -11.33 -0.22 13.75
CA LYS A 171 -12.66 0.33 14.09
C LYS A 171 -12.73 1.86 14.12
N ASN A 172 -11.62 2.52 14.46
CA ASN A 172 -11.50 3.98 14.50
C ASN A 172 -11.06 4.61 13.16
N HIS A 173 -10.88 3.81 12.10
CA HIS A 173 -10.51 4.35 10.78
C HIS A 173 -11.68 5.13 10.17
N PRO A 174 -11.46 6.34 9.61
CA PRO A 174 -12.54 7.17 9.05
C PRO A 174 -13.37 6.47 7.95
N LEU A 175 -12.74 5.58 7.17
CA LEU A 175 -13.38 4.82 6.10
C LEU A 175 -13.89 3.44 6.53
N ARG A 176 -13.90 3.12 7.83
CA ARG A 176 -14.37 1.81 8.30
C ARG A 176 -15.82 1.52 7.88
N GLY A 177 -16.72 2.49 8.09
CA GLY A 177 -18.13 2.34 7.72
C GLY A 177 -18.34 2.19 6.20
N TRP A 178 -17.58 2.94 5.40
CA TRP A 178 -17.60 2.78 3.94
C TRP A 178 -17.13 1.37 3.53
N TRP A 179 -16.03 0.89 4.10
CA TRP A 179 -15.48 -0.43 3.83
C TRP A 179 -16.48 -1.55 4.14
N GLU A 180 -17.11 -1.50 5.31
CA GLU A 180 -18.12 -2.49 5.71
C GLU A 180 -19.33 -2.48 4.78
N ALA A 181 -19.86 -1.31 4.46
CA ALA A 181 -20.98 -1.18 3.54
C ALA A 181 -20.64 -1.74 2.16
N ALA A 182 -19.50 -1.39 1.60
CA ALA A 182 -19.05 -1.84 0.29
C ALA A 182 -18.72 -3.35 0.25
N SER A 183 -18.32 -3.94 1.39
CA SER A 183 -18.03 -5.39 1.48
C SER A 183 -19.29 -6.26 1.61
N THR A 184 -20.48 -5.69 1.86
CA THR A 184 -21.72 -6.42 2.11
C THR A 184 -22.76 -6.28 0.98
N ASP A 185 -22.54 -5.44 -0.01
CA ASP A 185 -23.56 -5.00 -0.97
C ASP A 185 -24.03 -6.06 -2.01
N VAL A 186 -23.46 -7.28 -2.00
CA VAL A 186 -23.81 -8.33 -2.98
C VAL A 186 -24.94 -9.26 -2.51
N ASP A 187 -25.14 -9.44 -1.20
CA ASP A 187 -26.07 -10.45 -0.68
C ASP A 187 -27.54 -10.00 -0.56
N GLN A 188 -27.85 -8.70 -0.75
CA GLN A 188 -29.21 -8.19 -0.54
C GLN A 188 -30.02 -7.92 -1.80
N ARG A 189 -29.51 -8.21 -3.02
CA ARG A 189 -30.22 -7.94 -4.28
C ARG A 189 -30.72 -9.16 -5.02
N ASN A 190 -30.66 -10.34 -4.43
CA ASN A 190 -31.34 -11.52 -5.00
C ASN A 190 -32.38 -12.04 -4.01
N PRO A 191 -33.69 -11.71 -4.20
CA PRO A 191 -34.78 -12.38 -3.51
C PRO A 191 -35.08 -13.75 -4.16
#